data_5c159b07e2903595dd1309ee35c17cd6
#
_entry.id   5c159b07e2903595dd1309ee35c17cd6
#
_cell.length_a   1.000
_cell.length_b   1.000
_cell.length_c   1.000
_cell.angle_alpha   90.00
_cell.angle_beta   90.00
_cell.angle_gamma   90.00
#
_symmetry.space_group_name_H-M   'P 1'
#
loop_
_entity.id
_entity.type
_entity.pdbx_description
1 polymer ?
#
loop_
_entity_poly.entity_id
_entity_poly.type
_entity_poly.pdbx_seq_one_letter_code
_entity_poly.pdbx_strand_id
1 'polypeptide(L)'
;MPPRRIVIFGSSTIYGTADKDCGGFVNRLRLWRESIDARNRVYNLGIWGEQTPNLIQRLPLEAAARRPHLIMAYPGFNDSRRDGRRDAPNAVSLGQFRVMMEELISSAKAISETVVMTGIPFDESRTTPLSGTDSYYLLHDAEAYSNELVSVARAQGARILDFFSILQNEDMSPLLADDGLHGNAKCHERLFHMTREFMMSEFSISA
;
A
#
# COMPACT_ATOMS: atom_id res chain seq x y z
N MET A 1 -3.82 -23.62 -2.42
CA MET A 1 -5.11 -23.29 -1.75
C MET A 1 -5.24 -21.80 -1.56
N PRO A 2 -6.43 -21.20 -1.76
CA PRO A 2 -6.61 -19.76 -1.52
C PRO A 2 -6.22 -19.35 -0.09
N PRO A 3 -5.58 -18.18 0.08
CA PRO A 3 -5.16 -17.70 1.40
C PRO A 3 -6.37 -17.37 2.26
N ARG A 4 -6.51 -18.01 3.42
CA ARG A 4 -7.61 -17.76 4.37
C ARG A 4 -7.32 -16.63 5.35
N ARG A 5 -6.08 -16.49 5.78
CA ARG A 5 -5.65 -15.40 6.68
C ARG A 5 -4.72 -14.48 5.90
N ILE A 6 -5.16 -13.26 5.72
CA ILE A 6 -4.46 -12.21 4.98
C ILE A 6 -4.15 -11.10 5.96
N VAL A 7 -2.91 -10.66 5.98
CA VAL A 7 -2.46 -9.53 6.79
C VAL A 7 -1.98 -8.45 5.84
N ILE A 8 -2.49 -7.23 5.98
CA ILE A 8 -2.21 -6.12 5.08
C ILE A 8 -1.58 -4.99 5.87
N PHE A 9 -0.31 -4.73 5.61
CA PHE A 9 0.50 -3.69 6.22
C PHE A 9 0.59 -2.46 5.33
N GLY A 10 0.74 -1.31 5.93
CA GLY A 10 1.02 -0.05 5.25
C GLY A 10 0.49 1.16 6.00
N SER A 11 0.36 2.27 5.28
CA SER A 11 0.08 3.58 5.87
C SER A 11 -1.42 3.94 5.87
N SER A 12 -1.72 5.23 5.75
CA SER A 12 -3.07 5.81 5.76
C SER A 12 -4.00 5.25 4.68
N THR A 13 -3.48 4.87 3.50
CA THR A 13 -4.27 4.22 2.45
C THR A 13 -4.76 2.84 2.90
N ILE A 14 -3.91 2.06 3.58
CA ILE A 14 -4.30 0.76 4.14
C ILE A 14 -5.28 0.95 5.30
N TYR A 15 -5.03 1.96 6.17
CA TYR A 15 -5.96 2.31 7.24
C TYR A 15 -7.38 2.62 6.72
N GLY A 16 -7.48 3.20 5.52
CA GLY A 16 -8.76 3.55 4.88
C GLY A 16 -9.12 5.02 5.02
N THR A 17 -8.10 5.89 5.11
CA THR A 17 -8.27 7.34 5.22
C THR A 17 -9.13 7.88 4.08
N ALA A 18 -10.02 8.82 4.42
CA ALA A 18 -10.96 9.51 3.53
C ALA A 18 -12.09 8.65 2.92
N ASP A 19 -12.16 7.35 3.24
CA ASP A 19 -13.33 6.54 2.91
C ASP A 19 -14.29 6.46 4.11
N LYS A 20 -15.25 7.36 4.13
CA LYS A 20 -16.28 7.41 5.18
C LYS A 20 -17.38 6.36 5.01
N ASP A 21 -17.48 5.74 3.83
CA ASP A 21 -18.56 4.82 3.50
C ASP A 21 -18.29 3.40 4.02
N CYS A 22 -17.04 2.95 3.88
CA CYS A 22 -16.69 1.57 4.20
C CYS A 22 -15.38 1.43 5.00
N GLY A 23 -14.64 2.52 5.25
CA GLY A 23 -13.38 2.48 5.98
C GLY A 23 -12.23 1.86 5.18
N GLY A 24 -12.19 2.07 3.87
CA GLY A 24 -11.10 1.72 2.98
C GLY A 24 -11.28 0.40 2.22
N PHE A 25 -10.39 0.22 1.23
CA PHE A 25 -10.44 -0.97 0.35
C PHE A 25 -10.14 -2.27 1.10
N VAL A 26 -9.33 -2.22 2.14
CA VAL A 26 -9.01 -3.40 2.96
C VAL A 26 -10.24 -3.92 3.71
N ASN A 27 -11.11 -3.01 4.17
CA ASN A 27 -12.35 -3.40 4.81
C ASN A 27 -13.35 -4.00 3.81
N ARG A 28 -13.46 -3.44 2.59
CA ARG A 28 -14.23 -4.05 1.50
C ARG A 28 -13.70 -5.45 1.15
N LEU A 29 -12.38 -5.62 1.10
CA LEU A 29 -11.74 -6.90 0.85
C LEU A 29 -12.07 -7.92 1.95
N ARG A 30 -12.09 -7.49 3.22
CA ARG A 30 -12.49 -8.31 4.35
C ARG A 30 -13.94 -8.80 4.19
N LEU A 31 -14.88 -7.89 3.94
CA LEU A 31 -16.28 -8.22 3.76
C LEU A 31 -16.50 -9.22 2.61
N TRP A 32 -15.84 -8.98 1.47
CA TRP A 32 -15.87 -9.91 0.34
C TRP A 32 -15.28 -11.27 0.71
N ARG A 33 -14.13 -11.33 1.37
CA ARG A 33 -13.52 -12.62 1.74
C ARG A 33 -14.37 -13.41 2.74
N GLU A 34 -14.94 -12.73 3.72
CA GLU A 34 -15.81 -13.33 4.74
C GLU A 34 -17.15 -13.78 4.14
N SER A 35 -17.67 -13.14 3.08
CA SER A 35 -18.89 -13.58 2.39
C SER A 35 -18.69 -14.88 1.60
N ILE A 36 -17.46 -15.14 1.11
CA ILE A 36 -17.15 -16.42 0.44
C ILE A 36 -17.05 -17.58 1.45
N ASP A 37 -16.38 -17.36 2.57
CA ASP A 37 -16.23 -18.34 3.65
C ASP A 37 -16.02 -17.60 4.97
N ALA A 38 -16.91 -17.80 5.92
CA ALA A 38 -16.86 -17.17 7.24
C ALA A 38 -15.59 -17.49 8.05
N ARG A 39 -14.77 -18.45 7.61
CA ARG A 39 -13.44 -18.75 8.20
C ARG A 39 -12.32 -17.88 7.63
N ASN A 40 -12.55 -17.12 6.59
CA ASN A 40 -11.57 -16.17 6.06
C ASN A 40 -11.37 -15.01 7.05
N ARG A 41 -10.14 -14.50 7.11
CA ARG A 41 -9.78 -13.36 7.94
C ARG A 41 -8.88 -12.42 7.15
N VAL A 42 -9.23 -11.15 7.16
CA VAL A 42 -8.38 -10.07 6.61
C VAL A 42 -8.11 -9.09 7.75
N TYR A 43 -6.84 -8.88 8.04
CA TYR A 43 -6.38 -7.98 9.09
C TYR A 43 -5.82 -6.71 8.46
N ASN A 44 -6.46 -5.58 8.77
CA ASN A 44 -5.96 -4.27 8.40
C ASN A 44 -4.94 -3.82 9.46
N LEU A 45 -3.69 -3.64 9.04
CA LEU A 45 -2.60 -3.15 9.88
C LEU A 45 -2.01 -1.85 9.31
N GLY A 46 -2.88 -0.98 8.81
CA GLY A 46 -2.52 0.37 8.37
C GLY A 46 -2.23 1.29 9.57
N ILE A 47 -1.11 1.99 9.53
CA ILE A 47 -0.73 3.04 10.50
C ILE A 47 -0.52 4.34 9.75
N TRP A 48 -1.21 5.38 10.17
CA TRP A 48 -1.13 6.71 9.56
C TRP A 48 0.32 7.24 9.53
N GLY A 49 0.76 7.77 8.37
CA GLY A 49 2.10 8.34 8.23
C GLY A 49 3.24 7.33 8.28
N GLU A 50 2.96 6.03 8.31
CA GLU A 50 4.00 5.00 8.45
C GLU A 50 4.99 5.02 7.30
N GLN A 51 6.26 4.89 7.66
CA GLN A 51 7.41 4.75 6.79
C GLN A 51 7.97 3.32 6.86
N THR A 52 8.71 2.92 5.85
CA THR A 52 9.27 1.57 5.73
C THR A 52 10.13 1.13 6.94
N PRO A 53 10.95 1.97 7.58
CA PRO A 53 11.69 1.58 8.78
C PRO A 53 10.81 1.05 9.91
N ASN A 54 9.68 1.71 10.17
CA ASN A 54 8.74 1.28 11.22
C ASN A 54 8.01 -0.01 10.81
N LEU A 55 7.63 -0.11 9.55
CA LEU A 55 6.99 -1.29 9.00
C LEU A 55 7.86 -2.54 9.16
N ILE A 56 9.14 -2.47 8.84
CA ILE A 56 10.10 -3.58 8.99
C ILE A 56 10.16 -4.05 10.45
N GLN A 57 10.21 -3.13 11.40
CA GLN A 57 10.33 -3.46 12.82
C GLN A 57 9.11 -4.23 13.35
N ARG A 58 7.89 -3.84 12.95
CA ARG A 58 6.66 -4.44 13.49
C ARG A 58 6.16 -5.68 12.71
N LEU A 59 6.50 -5.80 11.42
CA LEU A 59 5.96 -6.84 10.54
C LEU A 59 6.16 -8.25 11.10
N PRO A 60 7.35 -8.67 11.56
CA PRO A 60 7.55 -10.05 12.01
C PRO A 60 6.66 -10.43 13.18
N LEU A 61 6.56 -9.56 14.21
CA LEU A 61 5.79 -9.83 15.42
C LEU A 61 4.29 -9.82 15.15
N GLU A 62 3.81 -8.82 14.42
CA GLU A 62 2.39 -8.70 14.12
C GLU A 62 1.89 -9.76 13.14
N ALA A 63 2.71 -10.14 12.17
CA ALA A 63 2.41 -11.24 11.26
C ALA A 63 2.38 -12.58 12.01
N ALA A 64 3.42 -12.88 12.82
CA ALA A 64 3.51 -14.13 13.57
C ALA A 64 2.28 -14.35 14.48
N ALA A 65 1.78 -13.31 15.14
CA ALA A 65 0.60 -13.37 15.98
C ALA A 65 -0.68 -13.80 15.23
N ARG A 66 -0.75 -13.53 13.92
CA ARG A 66 -1.92 -13.79 13.06
C ARG A 66 -1.77 -15.04 12.19
N ARG A 67 -0.57 -15.62 12.13
CA ARG A 67 -0.24 -16.81 11.32
C ARG A 67 -0.81 -16.69 9.89
N PRO A 68 -0.39 -15.70 9.09
CA PRO A 68 -0.97 -15.44 7.79
C PRO A 68 -0.66 -16.55 6.78
N HIS A 69 -1.52 -16.70 5.78
CA HIS A 69 -1.23 -17.43 4.54
C HIS A 69 -0.77 -16.47 3.43
N LEU A 70 -1.02 -15.17 3.61
CA LEU A 70 -0.62 -14.12 2.70
C LEU A 70 -0.32 -12.85 3.50
N ILE A 71 0.83 -12.26 3.23
CA ILE A 71 1.19 -10.90 3.65
C ILE A 71 1.10 -9.99 2.42
N MET A 72 0.41 -8.86 2.55
CA MET A 72 0.40 -7.78 1.57
C MET A 72 1.01 -6.55 2.23
N ALA A 73 1.96 -5.89 1.57
CA ALA A 73 2.66 -4.72 2.11
C ALA A 73 2.59 -3.54 1.13
N TYR A 74 2.28 -2.35 1.67
CA TYR A 74 2.16 -1.08 0.96
C TYR A 74 3.16 -0.06 1.53
N PRO A 75 4.47 -0.20 1.25
CA PRO A 75 5.52 0.70 1.69
C PRO A 75 5.76 1.83 0.70
N GLY A 76 6.63 2.79 1.06
CA GLY A 76 7.25 3.72 0.13
C GLY A 76 6.57 5.07 0.01
N PHE A 77 5.27 5.17 0.23
CA PHE A 77 4.52 6.40 -0.01
C PHE A 77 4.98 7.56 0.91
N ASN A 78 5.11 7.31 2.21
CA ASN A 78 5.60 8.32 3.16
C ASN A 78 7.14 8.42 3.19
N ASP A 79 7.84 7.45 2.65
CA ASP A 79 9.30 7.47 2.49
C ASP A 79 9.71 8.51 1.45
N SER A 80 8.91 8.69 0.40
CA SER A 80 9.13 9.66 -0.67
C SER A 80 8.82 11.12 -0.25
N ARG A 81 8.18 11.33 0.90
CA ARG A 81 7.83 12.66 1.41
C ARG A 81 9.08 13.50 1.67
N ARG A 82 8.93 14.81 1.51
CA ARG A 82 9.93 15.82 1.89
C ARG A 82 9.33 16.73 2.95
N ASP A 83 10.09 17.12 3.96
CA ASP A 83 9.60 17.94 5.06
C ASP A 83 10.29 19.32 5.07
N GLY A 84 9.54 20.36 5.42
CA GLY A 84 9.98 21.74 5.56
C GLY A 84 10.08 22.53 4.25
N ARG A 85 10.47 21.91 3.13
CA ARG A 85 10.57 22.56 1.82
C ARG A 85 10.57 21.58 0.68
N ARG A 86 10.15 22.05 -0.52
CA ARG A 86 9.98 21.23 -1.73
C ARG A 86 11.27 20.54 -2.20
N ASP A 87 12.43 21.18 -2.00
CA ASP A 87 13.74 20.66 -2.39
C ASP A 87 14.51 19.97 -1.26
N ALA A 88 13.87 19.71 -0.12
CA ALA A 88 14.45 18.93 0.96
C ALA A 88 14.72 17.48 0.50
N PRO A 89 15.66 16.76 1.17
CA PRO A 89 15.80 15.33 0.90
C PRO A 89 14.51 14.58 1.27
N ASN A 90 14.29 13.44 0.63
CA ASN A 90 13.20 12.55 0.99
C ASN A 90 13.39 12.04 2.43
N ALA A 91 12.29 11.75 3.12
CA ALA A 91 12.27 11.25 4.50
C ALA A 91 13.08 9.96 4.68
N VAL A 92 13.06 9.09 3.68
CA VAL A 92 13.98 7.95 3.51
C VAL A 92 14.58 8.07 2.12
N SER A 93 15.89 8.13 1.98
CA SER A 93 16.51 8.24 0.65
C SER A 93 16.20 7.01 -0.21
N LEU A 94 16.11 7.17 -1.53
CA LEU A 94 15.78 6.07 -2.45
C LEU A 94 16.76 4.89 -2.31
N GLY A 95 18.04 5.15 -2.08
CA GLY A 95 19.04 4.10 -1.87
C GLY A 95 18.82 3.32 -0.55
N GLN A 96 18.45 4.02 0.54
CA GLN A 96 18.05 3.36 1.79
C GLN A 96 16.76 2.57 1.62
N PHE A 97 15.77 3.16 0.93
CA PHE A 97 14.50 2.49 0.64
C PHE A 97 14.73 1.17 -0.10
N ARG A 98 15.62 1.12 -1.10
CA ARG A 98 15.98 -0.12 -1.80
C ARG A 98 16.43 -1.21 -0.83
N VAL A 99 17.41 -0.91 0.03
CA VAL A 99 17.94 -1.87 1.02
C VAL A 99 16.84 -2.34 1.97
N MET A 100 16.01 -1.40 2.43
CA MET A 100 14.88 -1.69 3.30
C MET A 100 13.82 -2.56 2.63
N MET A 101 13.57 -2.38 1.33
CA MET A 101 12.67 -3.23 0.57
C MET A 101 13.18 -4.65 0.42
N GLU A 102 14.49 -4.83 0.24
CA GLU A 102 15.12 -6.16 0.22
C GLU A 102 14.90 -6.88 1.56
N GLU A 103 15.08 -6.18 2.68
CA GLU A 103 14.85 -6.71 4.03
C GLU A 103 13.37 -7.02 4.28
N LEU A 104 12.48 -6.08 3.95
CA LEU A 104 11.03 -6.21 4.15
C LEU A 104 10.48 -7.45 3.42
N ILE A 105 10.80 -7.59 2.14
CA ILE A 105 10.32 -8.68 1.31
C ILE A 105 10.90 -10.01 1.79
N SER A 106 12.18 -10.05 2.11
CA SER A 106 12.84 -11.25 2.65
C SER A 106 12.18 -11.69 3.96
N SER A 107 11.96 -10.76 4.90
CA SER A 107 11.32 -11.03 6.19
C SER A 107 9.87 -11.52 6.02
N ALA A 108 9.10 -10.89 5.13
CA ALA A 108 7.73 -11.29 4.85
C ALA A 108 7.65 -12.68 4.21
N LYS A 109 8.50 -12.97 3.22
CA LYS A 109 8.58 -14.28 2.54
C LYS A 109 9.02 -15.41 3.46
N ALA A 110 9.83 -15.12 4.48
CA ALA A 110 10.18 -16.12 5.51
C ALA A 110 8.98 -16.56 6.35
N ILE A 111 7.89 -15.76 6.38
CA ILE A 111 6.68 -16.04 7.15
C ILE A 111 5.59 -16.67 6.28
N SER A 112 5.31 -16.07 5.10
CA SER A 112 4.26 -16.57 4.20
C SER A 112 4.41 -16.03 2.77
N GLU A 113 3.51 -16.45 1.87
CA GLU A 113 3.35 -15.82 0.56
C GLU A 113 3.26 -14.30 0.71
N THR A 114 3.91 -13.57 -0.20
CA THR A 114 4.06 -12.11 -0.09
C THR A 114 3.67 -11.41 -1.38
N VAL A 115 2.87 -10.37 -1.25
CA VAL A 115 2.54 -9.40 -2.30
C VAL A 115 3.00 -8.03 -1.82
N VAL A 116 3.66 -7.26 -2.69
CA VAL A 116 3.92 -5.85 -2.46
C VAL A 116 2.99 -5.00 -3.34
N MET A 117 2.57 -3.86 -2.81
CA MET A 117 1.67 -2.94 -3.48
C MET A 117 2.34 -1.58 -3.59
N THR A 118 2.29 -0.97 -4.78
CA THR A 118 2.77 0.41 -4.99
C THR A 118 1.76 1.43 -4.47
N GLY A 119 2.20 2.69 -4.33
CA GLY A 119 1.33 3.82 -4.06
C GLY A 119 0.30 4.09 -5.17
N ILE A 120 -0.46 5.16 -5.01
CA ILE A 120 -1.38 5.68 -6.04
C ILE A 120 -0.89 7.06 -6.49
N PRO A 121 -1.18 7.49 -7.73
CA PRO A 121 -0.99 8.87 -8.14
C PRO A 121 -1.87 9.83 -7.34
N PHE A 122 -1.45 11.09 -7.23
CA PHE A 122 -2.13 12.13 -6.46
C PHE A 122 -2.02 13.49 -7.18
N ASP A 123 -2.68 14.51 -6.67
CA ASP A 123 -2.65 15.87 -7.22
C ASP A 123 -1.51 16.69 -6.60
N GLU A 124 -0.35 16.74 -7.29
CA GLU A 124 0.82 17.48 -6.80
C GLU A 124 0.52 18.95 -6.51
N SER A 125 -0.43 19.57 -7.19
CA SER A 125 -0.77 20.98 -6.95
C SER A 125 -1.36 21.23 -5.56
N ARG A 126 -1.93 20.22 -4.92
CA ARG A 126 -2.53 20.26 -3.58
C ARG A 126 -1.62 19.65 -2.48
N THR A 127 -0.49 19.07 -2.87
CA THR A 127 0.42 18.37 -1.95
C THR A 127 1.80 19.03 -1.84
N THR A 128 1.96 20.25 -2.34
CA THR A 128 3.24 20.98 -2.36
C THR A 128 3.15 22.41 -1.81
N PRO A 129 2.94 22.61 -0.49
CA PRO A 129 2.82 21.61 0.58
C PRO A 129 1.43 21.01 0.73
N LEU A 130 1.35 19.86 1.39
CA LEU A 130 0.08 19.27 1.82
C LEU A 130 -0.60 20.20 2.84
N SER A 131 -1.86 20.52 2.61
CA SER A 131 -2.61 21.50 3.41
C SER A 131 -2.53 21.21 4.92
N GLY A 132 -2.22 22.25 5.69
CA GLY A 132 -2.08 22.16 7.14
C GLY A 132 -0.80 21.53 7.64
N THR A 133 0.16 21.27 6.75
CA THR A 133 1.47 20.68 7.08
C THR A 133 2.62 21.43 6.38
N ASP A 134 3.86 21.07 6.70
CA ASP A 134 5.08 21.44 5.97
C ASP A 134 5.63 20.28 5.11
N SER A 135 4.77 19.29 4.82
CA SER A 135 5.14 18.10 4.06
C SER A 135 4.85 18.29 2.56
N TYR A 136 5.75 17.84 1.74
CA TYR A 136 5.69 17.92 0.28
C TYR A 136 5.69 16.52 -0.31
N TYR A 137 4.70 16.21 -1.15
CA TYR A 137 4.64 14.99 -1.92
C TYR A 137 4.73 15.34 -3.41
N LEU A 138 5.73 14.78 -4.09
CA LEU A 138 6.02 15.05 -5.50
C LEU A 138 5.76 13.79 -6.32
N LEU A 139 5.08 13.92 -7.45
CA LEU A 139 4.74 12.77 -8.30
C LEU A 139 5.98 12.02 -8.79
N HIS A 140 7.03 12.74 -9.19
CA HIS A 140 8.26 12.10 -9.64
C HIS A 140 8.97 11.29 -8.55
N ASP A 141 8.88 11.73 -7.27
CA ASP A 141 9.39 10.94 -6.14
C ASP A 141 8.54 9.69 -5.95
N ALA A 142 7.21 9.82 -5.92
CA ALA A 142 6.30 8.67 -5.79
C ALA A 142 6.49 7.63 -6.90
N GLU A 143 6.69 8.09 -8.14
CA GLU A 143 7.00 7.22 -9.28
C GLU A 143 8.34 6.51 -9.09
N ALA A 144 9.40 7.23 -8.67
CA ALA A 144 10.72 6.65 -8.44
C ALA A 144 10.68 5.57 -7.37
N TYR A 145 9.96 5.80 -6.25
CA TYR A 145 9.80 4.82 -5.17
C TYR A 145 8.95 3.62 -5.60
N SER A 146 7.90 3.84 -6.39
CA SER A 146 7.10 2.76 -6.97
C SER A 146 7.92 1.87 -7.91
N ASN A 147 8.72 2.49 -8.79
CA ASN A 147 9.61 1.78 -9.71
C ASN A 147 10.68 0.98 -8.97
N GLU A 148 11.28 1.55 -7.93
CA GLU A 148 12.28 0.86 -7.10
C GLU A 148 11.67 -0.34 -6.37
N LEU A 149 10.48 -0.18 -5.78
CA LEU A 149 9.73 -1.27 -5.14
C LEU A 149 9.47 -2.41 -6.12
N VAL A 150 8.99 -2.09 -7.32
CA VAL A 150 8.72 -3.08 -8.38
C VAL A 150 10.01 -3.80 -8.80
N SER A 151 11.13 -3.06 -8.94
CA SER A 151 12.44 -3.60 -9.29
C SER A 151 12.92 -4.62 -8.26
N VAL A 152 12.92 -4.25 -6.98
CA VAL A 152 13.34 -5.14 -5.88
C VAL A 152 12.41 -6.35 -5.75
N ALA A 153 11.11 -6.13 -5.84
CA ALA A 153 10.13 -7.21 -5.75
C ALA A 153 10.31 -8.27 -6.85
N ARG A 154 10.55 -7.83 -8.09
CA ARG A 154 10.86 -8.73 -9.22
C ARG A 154 12.14 -9.51 -8.98
N ALA A 155 13.20 -8.84 -8.52
CA ALA A 155 14.49 -9.47 -8.24
C ALA A 155 14.37 -10.55 -7.15
N GLN A 156 13.49 -10.37 -6.18
CA GLN A 156 13.22 -11.32 -5.11
C GLN A 156 12.09 -12.32 -5.40
N GLY A 157 11.46 -12.25 -6.58
CA GLY A 157 10.35 -13.13 -6.96
C GLY A 157 9.12 -12.98 -6.05
N ALA A 158 8.85 -11.77 -5.56
CA ALA A 158 7.60 -11.45 -4.88
C ALA A 158 6.52 -11.05 -5.90
N ARG A 159 5.25 -11.32 -5.57
CA ARG A 159 4.13 -10.84 -6.38
C ARG A 159 3.93 -9.33 -6.20
N ILE A 160 3.46 -8.68 -7.25
CA ILE A 160 3.32 -7.22 -7.29
C ILE A 160 1.91 -6.85 -7.70
N LEU A 161 1.26 -5.98 -6.92
CA LEU A 161 0.04 -5.28 -7.32
C LEU A 161 0.40 -3.80 -7.51
N ASP A 162 0.63 -3.43 -8.76
CA ASP A 162 1.16 -2.12 -9.15
C ASP A 162 0.04 -1.12 -9.41
N PHE A 163 -0.51 -0.55 -8.34
CA PHE A 163 -1.54 0.48 -8.44
C PHE A 163 -1.06 1.73 -9.17
N PHE A 164 0.21 2.12 -8.95
CA PHE A 164 0.74 3.35 -9.55
C PHE A 164 0.74 3.27 -11.07
N SER A 165 1.32 2.23 -11.64
CA SER A 165 1.38 2.05 -13.10
C SER A 165 -0.01 1.90 -13.73
N ILE A 166 -0.95 1.28 -13.04
CA ILE A 166 -2.32 1.11 -13.55
C ILE A 166 -3.06 2.44 -13.59
N LEU A 167 -2.89 3.29 -12.56
CA LEU A 167 -3.65 4.51 -12.38
C LEU A 167 -2.97 5.77 -12.92
N GLN A 168 -1.66 5.76 -13.24
CA GLN A 168 -0.88 6.95 -13.59
C GLN A 168 -1.39 7.72 -14.83
N ASN A 169 -2.14 7.06 -15.71
CA ASN A 169 -2.72 7.66 -16.90
C ASN A 169 -4.24 7.93 -16.75
N GLU A 170 -4.82 7.68 -15.58
CA GLU A 170 -6.23 7.97 -15.30
C GLU A 170 -6.37 9.41 -14.74
N ASP A 171 -7.52 10.02 -14.95
CA ASP A 171 -7.88 11.25 -14.25
C ASP A 171 -8.16 10.92 -12.78
N MET A 172 -7.20 11.26 -11.91
CA MET A 172 -7.33 11.04 -10.48
C MET A 172 -8.25 12.04 -9.77
N SER A 173 -8.62 13.16 -10.40
CA SER A 173 -9.40 14.22 -9.74
C SER A 173 -10.69 13.74 -9.08
N PRO A 174 -11.52 12.86 -9.69
CA PRO A 174 -12.75 12.36 -9.06
C PRO A 174 -12.49 11.28 -8.01
N LEU A 175 -11.26 10.77 -7.90
CA LEU A 175 -10.87 9.68 -7.01
C LEU A 175 -10.12 10.16 -5.76
N LEU A 176 -9.71 11.43 -5.72
CA LEU A 176 -8.96 11.98 -4.59
C LEU A 176 -9.88 12.68 -3.60
N ALA A 177 -9.45 12.70 -2.35
CA ALA A 177 -10.05 13.51 -1.29
C ALA A 177 -9.66 14.99 -1.43
N ASP A 178 -10.21 15.85 -0.57
CA ASP A 178 -9.98 17.30 -0.61
C ASP A 178 -8.51 17.70 -0.42
N ASP A 179 -7.72 16.85 0.23
CA ASP A 179 -6.29 17.06 0.44
C ASP A 179 -5.43 16.79 -0.81
N GLY A 180 -6.01 16.18 -1.85
CA GLY A 180 -5.32 15.83 -3.08
C GLY A 180 -4.33 14.67 -2.98
N LEU A 181 -4.13 14.11 -1.79
CA LEU A 181 -3.18 13.03 -1.50
C LEU A 181 -3.87 11.68 -1.33
N HIS A 182 -4.89 11.64 -0.48
CA HIS A 182 -5.59 10.41 -0.16
C HIS A 182 -6.68 10.10 -1.17
N GLY A 183 -6.88 8.81 -1.43
CA GLY A 183 -8.04 8.35 -2.20
C GLY A 183 -9.34 8.52 -1.41
N ASN A 184 -10.41 9.00 -2.05
CA ASN A 184 -11.75 9.05 -1.48
C ASN A 184 -12.45 7.66 -1.55
N ALA A 185 -13.72 7.59 -1.16
CA ALA A 185 -14.50 6.35 -1.16
C ALA A 185 -14.51 5.63 -2.54
N LYS A 186 -14.59 6.41 -3.65
CA LYS A 186 -14.56 5.84 -5.01
C LYS A 186 -13.18 5.26 -5.36
N CYS A 187 -12.11 5.94 -4.94
CA CYS A 187 -10.76 5.40 -5.10
C CYS A 187 -10.61 4.09 -4.33
N HIS A 188 -11.03 4.05 -3.07
CA HIS A 188 -10.98 2.83 -2.28
C HIS A 188 -11.83 1.70 -2.86
N GLU A 189 -12.96 1.98 -3.47
CA GLU A 189 -13.74 1.00 -4.22
C GLU A 189 -12.97 0.49 -5.44
N ARG A 190 -12.30 1.38 -6.19
CA ARG A 190 -11.44 1.02 -7.33
C ARG A 190 -10.29 0.13 -6.89
N LEU A 191 -9.57 0.49 -5.83
CA LEU A 191 -8.48 -0.31 -5.26
C LEU A 191 -8.97 -1.69 -4.78
N PHE A 192 -10.18 -1.75 -4.21
CA PHE A 192 -10.80 -3.03 -3.85
C PHE A 192 -11.02 -3.91 -5.08
N HIS A 193 -11.59 -3.39 -6.16
CA HIS A 193 -11.82 -4.17 -7.39
C HIS A 193 -10.52 -4.67 -7.99
N MET A 194 -9.50 -3.82 -8.10
CA MET A 194 -8.16 -4.20 -8.58
C MET A 194 -7.54 -5.30 -7.71
N THR A 195 -7.62 -5.16 -6.37
CA THR A 195 -7.11 -6.16 -5.43
C THR A 195 -7.87 -7.46 -5.52
N ARG A 196 -9.19 -7.41 -5.67
CA ARG A 196 -10.04 -8.60 -5.84
C ARG A 196 -9.69 -9.36 -7.12
N GLU A 197 -9.60 -8.68 -8.24
CA GLU A 197 -9.23 -9.26 -9.55
C GLU A 197 -7.84 -9.90 -9.49
N PHE A 198 -6.87 -9.19 -8.93
CA PHE A 198 -5.54 -9.72 -8.69
C PHE A 198 -5.57 -10.99 -7.84
N MET A 199 -6.32 -10.99 -6.74
CA MET A 199 -6.42 -12.15 -5.87
C MET A 199 -7.13 -13.34 -6.53
N MET A 200 -8.15 -13.08 -7.33
CA MET A 200 -8.85 -14.14 -8.09
C MET A 200 -7.92 -14.79 -9.11
N SER A 201 -7.13 -13.99 -9.83
CA SER A 201 -6.14 -14.46 -10.80
C SER A 201 -4.99 -15.23 -10.13
N GLU A 202 -4.30 -14.60 -9.17
CA GLU A 202 -3.05 -15.13 -8.62
C GLU A 202 -3.25 -16.29 -7.62
N PHE A 203 -4.40 -16.33 -6.94
CA PHE A 203 -4.65 -17.32 -5.88
C PHE A 203 -5.84 -18.24 -6.17
N SER A 204 -6.34 -18.24 -7.40
CA SER A 204 -7.45 -19.11 -7.86
C SER A 204 -8.67 -19.03 -6.92
N ILE A 205 -9.07 -17.82 -6.53
CA ILE A 205 -10.23 -17.60 -5.67
C ILE A 205 -11.46 -17.51 -6.59
N SER A 206 -12.41 -18.40 -6.41
CA SER A 206 -13.71 -18.30 -7.06
C SER A 206 -14.53 -17.17 -6.44
N ALA A 207 -15.30 -16.45 -7.29
CA ALA A 207 -16.19 -15.39 -6.85
C ALA A 207 -17.38 -15.92 -6.04
#